data_e3d9609d1d2a04adccf66038528ed455
#
_entry.id   e3d9609d1d2a04adccf66038528ed455
#
_cell.length_a   1.000
_cell.length_b   1.000
_cell.length_c   1.000
_cell.angle_alpha   90.00
_cell.angle_beta   90.00
_cell.angle_gamma   90.00
#
_symmetry.space_group_name_H-M   'P 1'
#
loop_
_entity.id
_entity.type
_entity.pdbx_description
1 polymer ?
#
loop_
_entity_poly.entity_id
_entity_poly.type
_entity_poly.pdbx_seq_one_letter_code
_entity_poly.pdbx_strand_id
1 'polypeptide(L)'
;MCAIIHFGTDGWRARVDEDFTADNVARIADAVGELWQKTNPGKTVYIGFDTRPQAHEFAELAAGVLAAHGLDAVLASRPVPTPALTWAAAYDGDACGALMVTGSHHPQGYLCLKLRMGDGSTANQDVIEELEETMAPEPM
;
A
#
# COMPACT_ATOMS: atom_id res chain seq x y z
N MET A 1 20.14 -0.93 10.10
CA MET A 1 19.02 -1.03 11.04
C MET A 1 17.71 -0.76 10.31
N CYS A 2 16.73 -1.59 10.52
CA CYS A 2 15.43 -1.41 9.84
C CYS A 2 14.63 -0.32 10.52
N ALA A 3 13.91 0.48 9.71
CA ALA A 3 13.03 1.50 10.23
C ALA A 3 11.86 0.86 10.98
N ILE A 4 11.40 1.54 12.03
CA ILE A 4 10.16 1.19 12.71
C ILE A 4 9.04 1.85 11.92
N ILE A 5 8.13 1.05 11.42
CA ILE A 5 7.04 1.53 10.58
C ILE A 5 5.75 1.57 11.38
N HIS A 6 5.20 2.77 11.53
CA HIS A 6 3.92 2.96 12.19
C HIS A 6 2.94 3.63 11.24
N PHE A 7 1.76 3.04 11.10
CA PHE A 7 0.69 3.63 10.31
C PHE A 7 -0.09 4.62 11.14
N GLY A 8 -0.24 5.83 10.61
CA GLY A 8 -1.18 6.81 11.15
C GLY A 8 -2.60 6.51 10.69
N THR A 9 -3.50 7.47 10.88
CA THR A 9 -4.91 7.30 10.54
C THR A 9 -5.15 7.13 9.05
N ASP A 10 -4.24 7.58 8.20
CA ASP A 10 -4.42 7.55 6.75
C ASP A 10 -3.24 6.93 6.01
N GLY A 11 -2.35 6.24 6.70
CA GLY A 11 -1.25 5.56 6.06
C GLY A 11 0.10 5.85 6.69
N TRP A 12 1.16 5.47 5.99
CA TRP A 12 2.53 5.66 6.44
C TRP A 12 3.21 6.70 5.55
N ARG A 13 3.84 7.69 6.18
CA ARG A 13 4.54 8.78 5.50
C ARG A 13 6.01 8.80 5.90
N ALA A 14 6.89 9.03 4.94
CA ALA A 14 8.32 9.18 5.22
C ALA A 14 9.01 9.93 4.08
N ARG A 15 10.24 10.35 4.33
CA ARG A 15 11.08 10.95 3.30
C ARG A 15 11.63 9.88 2.37
N VAL A 16 11.64 10.19 1.07
CA VAL A 16 12.06 9.23 0.04
C VAL A 16 13.53 8.84 0.19
N ASP A 17 14.37 9.77 0.64
CA ASP A 17 15.79 9.50 0.80
C ASP A 17 16.18 8.98 2.19
N GLU A 18 15.20 8.71 3.04
CA GLU A 18 15.45 8.22 4.41
C GLU A 18 14.73 6.90 4.65
N ASP A 19 13.45 6.96 5.03
CA ASP A 19 12.70 5.77 5.42
C ASP A 19 11.78 5.24 4.33
N PHE A 20 11.34 6.09 3.39
CA PHE A 20 10.51 5.63 2.29
C PHE A 20 11.40 5.04 1.20
N THR A 21 11.77 3.80 1.38
CA THR A 21 12.71 3.09 0.53
C THR A 21 12.04 1.86 -0.08
N ALA A 22 12.67 1.29 -1.11
CA ALA A 22 12.20 0.06 -1.73
C ALA A 22 12.08 -1.06 -0.70
N ASP A 23 13.07 -1.18 0.20
CA ASP A 23 13.05 -2.23 1.22
C ASP A 23 11.87 -2.08 2.17
N ASN A 24 11.60 -0.87 2.63
CA ASN A 24 10.49 -0.64 3.56
C ASN A 24 9.13 -0.76 2.88
N VAL A 25 9.01 -0.32 1.63
CA VAL A 25 7.78 -0.54 0.84
C VAL A 25 7.54 -2.04 0.65
N ALA A 26 8.60 -2.80 0.36
CA ALA A 26 8.49 -4.25 0.22
C ALA A 26 8.04 -4.92 1.53
N ARG A 27 8.55 -4.46 2.67
CA ARG A 27 8.12 -4.98 3.98
C ARG A 27 6.62 -4.76 4.20
N ILE A 28 6.14 -3.57 3.88
CA ILE A 28 4.72 -3.24 4.04
C ILE A 28 3.87 -4.07 3.08
N ALA A 29 4.25 -4.12 1.81
CA ALA A 29 3.51 -4.87 0.81
C ALA A 29 3.49 -6.37 1.13
N ASP A 30 4.59 -6.90 1.65
CA ASP A 30 4.66 -8.30 2.08
C ASP A 30 3.69 -8.58 3.22
N ALA A 31 3.64 -7.71 4.23
CA ALA A 31 2.72 -7.86 5.34
C ALA A 31 1.26 -7.72 4.90
N VAL A 32 0.97 -6.76 4.03
CA VAL A 32 -0.37 -6.56 3.47
C VAL A 32 -0.79 -7.78 2.65
N GLY A 33 0.13 -8.30 1.83
CA GLY A 33 -0.13 -9.47 1.01
C GLY A 33 -0.44 -10.70 1.86
N GLU A 34 0.32 -10.91 2.93
CA GLU A 34 0.09 -12.00 3.85
C GLU A 34 -1.28 -11.89 4.51
N LEU A 35 -1.61 -10.71 5.00
CA LEU A 35 -2.90 -10.46 5.64
C LEU A 35 -4.07 -10.70 4.69
N TRP A 36 -4.01 -10.11 3.50
CA TRP A 36 -5.12 -10.21 2.55
C TRP A 36 -5.23 -11.59 1.92
N GLN A 37 -4.13 -12.29 1.70
CA GLN A 37 -4.20 -13.66 1.18
C GLN A 37 -4.82 -14.59 2.22
N LYS A 38 -4.58 -14.32 3.49
CA LYS A 38 -5.16 -15.08 4.60
C LYS A 38 -6.67 -14.85 4.74
N THR A 39 -7.10 -13.58 4.63
CA THR A 39 -8.51 -13.20 4.84
C THR A 39 -9.31 -13.19 3.55
N ASN A 40 -8.69 -12.94 2.39
CA ASN A 40 -9.34 -12.79 1.09
C ASN A 40 -8.52 -13.43 -0.01
N PRO A 41 -8.33 -14.77 0.02
CA PRO A 41 -7.43 -15.43 -0.94
C PRO A 41 -7.85 -15.19 -2.39
N GLY A 42 -6.87 -14.83 -3.22
CA GLY A 42 -7.07 -14.66 -4.66
C GLY A 42 -7.86 -13.44 -5.07
N LYS A 43 -8.18 -12.55 -4.14
CA LYS A 43 -8.95 -11.35 -4.46
C LYS A 43 -8.07 -10.27 -5.11
N THR A 44 -8.72 -9.25 -5.65
CA THR A 44 -8.07 -8.17 -6.37
C THR A 44 -7.62 -7.06 -5.43
N VAL A 45 -6.42 -6.55 -5.65
CA VAL A 45 -5.90 -5.36 -4.96
C VAL A 45 -5.59 -4.31 -6.02
N TYR A 46 -6.13 -3.13 -5.87
CA TYR A 46 -5.83 -2.01 -6.76
C TYR A 46 -4.66 -1.21 -6.21
N ILE A 47 -3.67 -0.94 -7.05
CA ILE A 47 -2.50 -0.16 -6.67
C ILE A 47 -2.43 1.07 -7.57
N GLY A 48 -2.32 2.23 -6.98
CA GLY A 48 -2.23 3.50 -7.71
C GLY A 48 -1.07 4.36 -7.22
N PHE A 49 -0.83 5.42 -7.95
CA PHE A 49 0.25 6.36 -7.67
C PHE A 49 -0.13 7.72 -8.22
N ASP A 50 0.50 8.77 -7.67
CA ASP A 50 0.30 10.13 -8.17
C ASP A 50 1.49 10.54 -9.06
N THR A 51 1.60 11.85 -9.34
CA THR A 51 2.65 12.36 -10.22
C THR A 51 3.97 12.63 -9.51
N ARG A 52 4.09 12.32 -8.22
CA ARG A 52 5.34 12.53 -7.48
C ARG A 52 6.46 11.69 -8.04
N PRO A 53 7.71 12.19 -8.01
CA PRO A 53 8.85 11.37 -8.42
C PRO A 53 8.90 10.07 -7.64
N GLN A 54 9.20 8.97 -8.33
CA GLN A 54 9.36 7.63 -7.77
C GLN A 54 8.06 6.96 -7.29
N ALA A 55 6.92 7.67 -7.29
CA ALA A 55 5.66 7.06 -6.86
C ALA A 55 5.30 5.84 -7.71
N HIS A 56 5.47 5.93 -9.03
CA HIS A 56 5.20 4.81 -9.94
C HIS A 56 6.10 3.61 -9.64
N GLU A 57 7.38 3.86 -9.40
CA GLU A 57 8.34 2.78 -9.12
C GLU A 57 8.00 2.03 -7.83
N PHE A 58 7.64 2.75 -6.79
CA PHE A 58 7.22 2.13 -5.54
C PHE A 58 5.90 1.39 -5.68
N ALA A 59 4.97 1.92 -6.49
CA ALA A 59 3.71 1.24 -6.75
C ALA A 59 3.93 -0.07 -7.52
N GLU A 60 4.83 -0.07 -8.50
CA GLU A 60 5.20 -1.29 -9.23
C GLU A 60 5.78 -2.33 -8.30
N LEU A 61 6.66 -1.91 -7.40
CA LEU A 61 7.28 -2.81 -6.42
C LEU A 61 6.22 -3.45 -5.53
N ALA A 62 5.32 -2.64 -5.00
CA ALA A 62 4.24 -3.13 -4.15
C ALA A 62 3.35 -4.11 -4.90
N ALA A 63 3.00 -3.80 -6.15
CA ALA A 63 2.17 -4.69 -6.97
C ALA A 63 2.85 -6.04 -7.19
N GLY A 64 4.16 -6.04 -7.44
CA GLY A 64 4.93 -7.28 -7.60
C GLY A 64 4.94 -8.14 -6.36
N VAL A 65 5.12 -7.53 -5.20
CA VAL A 65 5.11 -8.25 -3.92
C VAL A 65 3.73 -8.84 -3.65
N LEU A 66 2.66 -8.06 -3.86
CA LEU A 66 1.30 -8.55 -3.66
C LEU A 66 0.97 -9.71 -4.61
N ALA A 67 1.40 -9.61 -5.87
CA ALA A 67 1.20 -10.68 -6.84
C ALA A 67 1.92 -11.96 -6.40
N ALA A 68 3.09 -11.83 -5.79
CA ALA A 68 3.85 -12.97 -5.28
C ALA A 68 3.11 -13.69 -4.14
N HIS A 69 2.21 -13.02 -3.46
CA HIS A 69 1.35 -13.62 -2.44
C HIS A 69 0.10 -14.28 -3.03
N GLY A 70 -0.06 -14.29 -4.35
CA GLY A 70 -1.21 -14.92 -4.99
C GLY A 70 -2.43 -14.02 -5.15
N LEU A 71 -2.30 -12.73 -4.84
CA LEU A 71 -3.35 -11.76 -5.05
C LEU A 71 -3.34 -11.26 -6.49
N ASP A 72 -4.50 -10.84 -6.97
CA ASP A 72 -4.62 -10.25 -8.31
C ASP A 72 -4.32 -8.75 -8.20
N ALA A 73 -3.06 -8.38 -8.40
CA ALA A 73 -2.62 -7.01 -8.25
C ALA A 73 -2.87 -6.24 -9.55
N VAL A 74 -3.71 -5.21 -9.47
CA VAL A 74 -4.05 -4.35 -10.62
C VAL A 74 -3.39 -2.99 -10.41
N LEU A 75 -2.33 -2.74 -11.18
CA LEU A 75 -1.59 -1.48 -11.12
C LEU A 75 -2.20 -0.47 -12.10
N ALA A 76 -2.42 0.75 -11.64
CA ALA A 76 -2.91 1.82 -12.52
C ALA A 76 -1.91 2.06 -13.66
N SER A 77 -2.44 2.32 -14.86
CA SER A 77 -1.60 2.56 -16.05
C SER A 77 -1.08 3.99 -16.12
N ARG A 78 -1.62 4.88 -15.30
CA ARG A 78 -1.25 6.30 -15.24
C ARG A 78 -1.53 6.83 -13.84
N PRO A 79 -1.01 8.01 -13.48
CA PRO A 79 -1.31 8.60 -12.19
C PRO A 79 -2.81 8.79 -11.98
N VAL A 80 -3.28 8.49 -10.77
CA VAL A 80 -4.70 8.62 -10.40
C VAL A 80 -4.81 9.29 -9.05
N PRO A 81 -5.90 10.04 -8.80
CA PRO A 81 -6.13 10.57 -7.45
C PRO A 81 -6.62 9.47 -6.51
N THR A 82 -6.34 9.61 -5.23
CA THR A 82 -6.75 8.63 -4.21
C THR A 82 -8.24 8.32 -4.24
N PRO A 83 -9.16 9.30 -4.36
CA PRO A 83 -10.59 8.98 -4.41
C PRO A 83 -10.97 8.09 -5.59
N ALA A 84 -10.34 8.25 -6.75
CA ALA A 84 -10.63 7.40 -7.91
C ALA A 84 -10.22 5.95 -7.65
N LEU A 85 -9.05 5.74 -7.05
CA LEU A 85 -8.59 4.40 -6.70
C LEU A 85 -9.48 3.76 -5.63
N THR A 86 -9.84 4.53 -4.62
CA THR A 86 -10.72 4.09 -3.54
C THR A 86 -12.08 3.67 -4.09
N TRP A 87 -12.63 4.46 -5.01
CA TRP A 87 -13.90 4.15 -5.65
C TRP A 87 -13.83 2.85 -6.46
N ALA A 88 -12.73 2.67 -7.20
CA ALA A 88 -12.54 1.46 -8.01
C ALA A 88 -12.56 0.21 -7.13
N ALA A 89 -11.85 0.25 -6.01
CA ALA A 89 -11.82 -0.87 -5.06
C ALA A 89 -13.19 -1.14 -4.46
N ALA A 90 -13.90 -0.10 -4.05
CA ALA A 90 -15.22 -0.24 -3.43
C ALA A 90 -16.27 -0.73 -4.42
N TYR A 91 -16.16 -0.31 -5.69
CA TYR A 91 -17.11 -0.70 -6.74
C TYR A 91 -16.92 -2.16 -7.17
N ASP A 92 -15.69 -2.64 -7.16
CA ASP A 92 -15.37 -4.02 -7.57
C ASP A 92 -15.66 -4.98 -6.41
N GLY A 93 -16.68 -5.79 -6.55
CA GLY A 93 -17.08 -6.73 -5.51
C GLY A 93 -16.03 -7.79 -5.17
N ASP A 94 -15.00 -7.95 -6.02
CA ASP A 94 -13.93 -8.92 -5.79
C ASP A 94 -12.66 -8.29 -5.23
N ALA A 95 -12.66 -6.98 -4.98
CA ALA A 95 -11.48 -6.32 -4.43
C ALA A 95 -11.43 -6.47 -2.91
N CYS A 96 -10.26 -6.78 -2.38
CA CYS A 96 -10.03 -6.79 -0.94
C CYS A 96 -9.52 -5.45 -0.43
N GLY A 97 -9.03 -4.58 -1.32
CA GLY A 97 -8.57 -3.26 -0.93
C GLY A 97 -7.73 -2.59 -1.99
N ALA A 98 -7.04 -1.54 -1.58
CA ALA A 98 -6.19 -0.75 -2.45
C ALA A 98 -4.99 -0.18 -1.69
N LEU A 99 -3.88 0.01 -2.42
CA LEU A 99 -2.70 0.73 -1.92
C LEU A 99 -2.47 1.93 -2.83
N MET A 100 -2.19 3.08 -2.23
CA MET A 100 -1.91 4.31 -2.96
C MET A 100 -0.57 4.89 -2.54
N VAL A 101 0.31 5.11 -3.51
CA VAL A 101 1.59 5.79 -3.27
C VAL A 101 1.43 7.23 -3.71
N THR A 102 1.45 8.16 -2.77
CA THR A 102 1.13 9.55 -3.05
C THR A 102 1.88 10.50 -2.13
N GLY A 103 2.17 11.70 -2.64
CA GLY A 103 2.68 12.79 -1.82
C GLY A 103 1.59 13.49 -1.03
N SER A 104 0.34 13.31 -1.44
CA SER A 104 -0.81 13.99 -0.82
C SER A 104 -0.54 15.50 -0.73
N HIS A 105 -0.71 16.10 0.44
CA HIS A 105 -0.43 17.52 0.67
C HIS A 105 0.94 17.76 1.32
N HIS A 106 1.78 16.73 1.36
CA HIS A 106 3.08 16.84 2.01
C HIS A 106 4.12 17.51 1.13
N PRO A 107 5.19 18.09 1.70
CA PRO A 107 6.25 18.71 0.91
C PRO A 107 6.93 17.73 -0.05
N GLN A 108 7.62 18.28 -1.05
CA GLN A 108 8.43 17.46 -1.94
C GLN A 108 9.45 16.66 -1.14
N GLY A 109 9.77 15.47 -1.64
CA GLY A 109 10.68 14.55 -0.96
C GLY A 109 9.99 13.61 0.00
N TYR A 110 8.69 13.79 0.23
CA TYR A 110 7.89 12.88 1.04
C TYR A 110 6.96 12.04 0.16
N LEU A 111 6.77 10.79 0.55
CA LEU A 111 5.72 9.93 0.00
C LEU A 111 4.94 9.30 1.14
N CYS A 112 3.73 8.93 0.84
CA CYS A 112 2.81 8.28 1.76
C CYS A 112 2.29 7.02 1.10
N LEU A 113 2.24 5.93 1.85
CA LEU A 113 1.61 4.70 1.40
C LEU A 113 0.28 4.59 2.13
N LYS A 114 -0.81 4.75 1.40
CA LYS A 114 -2.16 4.72 1.97
C LYS A 114 -2.81 3.37 1.72
N LEU A 115 -3.44 2.84 2.75
CA LEU A 115 -4.13 1.55 2.70
C LEU A 115 -5.64 1.79 2.76
N ARG A 116 -6.36 1.19 1.81
CA ARG A 116 -7.83 1.26 1.79
C ARG A 116 -8.39 -0.16 1.81
N MET A 117 -9.51 -0.31 2.52
CA MET A 117 -10.20 -1.59 2.59
C MET A 117 -11.11 -1.79 1.37
N GLY A 118 -11.66 -3.00 1.22
CA GLY A 118 -12.49 -3.33 0.07
C GLY A 118 -13.78 -2.53 -0.06
N ASP A 119 -14.23 -1.90 1.02
CA ASP A 119 -15.40 -1.01 0.99
C ASP A 119 -15.02 0.45 0.76
N GLY A 120 -13.73 0.73 0.55
CA GLY A 120 -13.23 2.08 0.34
C GLY A 120 -12.87 2.84 1.61
N SER A 121 -13.08 2.26 2.78
CA SER A 121 -12.74 2.90 4.04
C SER A 121 -11.26 2.81 4.34
N THR A 122 -10.77 3.67 5.24
CA THR A 122 -9.41 3.55 5.76
C THR A 122 -9.32 2.31 6.65
N ALA A 123 -8.10 1.78 6.80
CA ALA A 123 -7.88 0.65 7.68
C ALA A 123 -8.18 1.04 9.13
N ASN A 124 -8.93 0.20 9.84
CA ASN A 124 -9.21 0.45 11.24
C ASN A 124 -8.01 0.07 12.11
N GLN A 125 -8.08 0.41 13.39
CA GLN A 125 -6.97 0.20 14.31
C GLN A 125 -6.58 -1.27 14.44
N ASP A 126 -7.55 -2.18 14.43
CA ASP A 126 -7.29 -3.61 14.55
C ASP A 126 -6.47 -4.13 13.35
N VAL A 127 -6.82 -3.68 12.15
CA VAL A 127 -6.09 -4.05 10.93
C VAL A 127 -4.67 -3.48 10.97
N ILE A 128 -4.53 -2.24 11.40
CA ILE A 128 -3.22 -1.58 11.51
C ILE A 128 -2.32 -2.33 12.49
N GLU A 129 -2.85 -2.70 13.64
CA GLU A 129 -2.09 -3.43 14.66
C GLU A 129 -1.66 -4.80 14.15
N GLU A 130 -2.55 -5.52 13.50
CA GLU A 130 -2.20 -6.82 12.92
C GLU A 130 -1.14 -6.67 11.83
N LEU A 131 -1.25 -5.64 11.01
CA LEU A 131 -0.30 -5.36 9.95
C LEU A 131 1.09 -5.07 10.53
N GLU A 132 1.17 -4.23 11.55
CA GLU A 132 2.45 -3.89 12.17
C GLU A 132 3.08 -5.09 12.86
N GLU A 133 2.29 -5.96 13.48
CA GLU A 133 2.79 -7.20 14.10
C GLU A 133 3.29 -8.21 13.07
N THR A 134 2.63 -8.26 11.91
CA THR A 134 3.00 -9.19 10.84
C THR A 134 4.27 -8.75 10.11
N MET A 135 4.56 -7.46 10.15
CA MET A 135 5.64 -6.88 9.36
C MET A 135 7.00 -7.44 9.78
N ALA A 136 7.74 -7.98 8.80
CA ALA A 136 9.05 -8.53 9.07
C ALA A 136 10.03 -7.41 9.46
N PRO A 137 11.00 -7.69 10.35
CA PRO A 137 11.99 -6.68 10.72
C PRO A 137 12.95 -6.34 9.59
N GLU A 138 13.06 -7.22 8.58
CA GLU A 138 13.92 -7.02 7.43
C GLU A 138 13.16 -7.31 6.15
N PRO A 139 13.57 -6.71 5.00
CA PRO A 139 12.89 -6.98 3.75
C PRO A 139 13.06 -8.42 3.30
N MET A 140 12.06 -8.87 2.59
CA MET A 140 12.07 -10.22 2.02
C MET A 140 12.94 -10.28 0.76
#